data_b52ba1a47c56639f8fae3c6578a0cda7
#
_entry.id   b52ba1a47c56639f8fae3c6578a0cda7
#
_cell.length_a   1.000
_cell.length_b   1.000
_cell.length_c   1.000
_cell.angle_alpha   90.00
_cell.angle_beta   90.00
_cell.angle_gamma   90.00
#
_symmetry.space_group_name_H-M   'P 1'
#
loop_
_entity.id
_entity.type
_entity.pdbx_description
1 polymer ?
#
loop_
_entity_poly.entity_id
_entity_poly.type
_entity_poly.pdbx_seq_one_letter_code
_entity_poly.pdbx_strand_id
1 'polypeptide(L)'
;MSSEIKTQVVVLGSGPAGYSAAFRAADLGXKTVIIERHXKLGGVCLNVGCIPSKALLHISKVIKEAKSLSKHGVTFEEPKIDLPKVRKWKENIIDQLTNGLGSMAKLRKCQIINGHGKFTGPNTITVEDKDGSTNVTFDNAIIAAGSKPIQLPFIPHNDPRIWDSTDALELKEIPKRLLLMGGGIIGLEMGMVYQALGSQVEVVEMLDQIIPAADKDIIKTFTKTTKNIYKYVLETKVIAVESKESTIEVTFETKDGSNNTQEYDXVLVAIGRSPNGKLIDAEKAGIEVTDQGFINVDKQLRTNIPHIYAVGDIVGQPMLAHKGVHEGHVAAEVIAGKKHFFEPKVIPSIAYTDPEVAWVGKTEKEALEEGINYEVSVFPWAASGRALASGCSNGMTKLIWNKDSKCVIGGAVVGSXAGELLGEIGLAIEMGCNAEDLALTIHAHPTLHESIGLSAEIFEGSITDLPNPKAKK
;
A
#
# COMPACT_ATOMS: atom_id res chain seq x y z
N MET A 1 25.08 -5.41 -30.71
CA MET A 1 24.34 -6.36 -31.59
C MET A 1 22.86 -6.33 -31.24
N SER A 2 21.99 -6.53 -32.24
CA SER A 2 20.54 -6.60 -32.01
C SER A 2 20.08 -8.05 -32.17
N SER A 3 19.08 -8.43 -31.40
CA SER A 3 18.45 -9.73 -31.50
C SER A 3 16.95 -9.58 -31.68
N GLU A 4 16.34 -10.65 -32.16
CA GLU A 4 14.90 -10.64 -32.45
C GLU A 4 14.23 -11.77 -31.69
N ILE A 5 13.13 -11.46 -31.04
CA ILE A 5 12.32 -12.45 -30.30
C ILE A 5 10.87 -12.25 -30.73
N LYS A 6 10.17 -13.36 -30.91
CA LYS A 6 8.76 -13.36 -31.25
C LYS A 6 8.00 -14.10 -30.15
N THR A 7 6.89 -13.51 -29.68
CA THR A 7 6.11 -14.12 -28.61
C THR A 7 4.62 -13.81 -28.80
N GLN A 8 3.79 -14.56 -28.10
CA GLN A 8 2.35 -14.30 -28.11
C GLN A 8 2.00 -13.16 -27.17
N VAL A 9 2.58 -13.16 -25.96
CA VAL A 9 2.31 -12.13 -24.94
C VAL A 9 3.63 -11.58 -24.45
N VAL A 10 3.75 -10.25 -24.44
CA VAL A 10 4.87 -9.59 -23.78
C VAL A 10 4.32 -8.81 -22.58
N VAL A 11 5.00 -8.90 -21.45
CA VAL A 11 4.63 -8.17 -20.25
C VAL A 11 5.78 -7.21 -19.92
N LEU A 12 5.47 -5.93 -19.90
CA LEU A 12 6.45 -4.89 -19.64
C LEU A 12 6.42 -4.50 -18.16
N GLY A 13 7.35 -5.04 -17.40
CA GLY A 13 7.45 -4.86 -15.96
C GLY A 13 7.13 -6.15 -15.21
N SER A 14 7.80 -6.35 -14.06
CA SER A 14 7.67 -7.58 -13.29
C SER A 14 7.32 -7.35 -11.82
N GLY A 15 6.63 -6.26 -11.50
CA GLY A 15 6.02 -6.10 -10.18
C GLY A 15 4.84 -7.06 -10.02
N PRO A 16 4.10 -6.97 -8.92
CA PRO A 16 3.00 -7.93 -8.68
C PRO A 16 2.00 -8.01 -9.82
N ALA A 17 1.63 -6.89 -10.42
CA ALA A 17 0.72 -6.92 -11.57
C ALA A 17 1.36 -7.62 -12.76
N GLY A 18 2.63 -7.33 -13.03
CA GLY A 18 3.34 -7.88 -14.19
C GLY A 18 3.60 -9.36 -14.09
N TYR A 19 4.21 -9.82 -12.97
CA TYR A 19 4.52 -11.25 -12.89
C TYR A 19 3.23 -12.08 -12.77
N SER A 20 2.19 -11.54 -12.12
CA SER A 20 0.93 -12.26 -12.03
C SER A 20 0.28 -12.41 -13.41
N ALA A 21 0.30 -11.35 -14.21
CA ALA A 21 -0.21 -11.41 -15.58
C ALA A 21 0.58 -12.40 -16.43
N ALA A 22 1.90 -12.34 -16.32
CA ALA A 22 2.77 -13.20 -17.12
C ALA A 22 2.59 -14.68 -16.77
N PHE A 23 2.56 -14.97 -15.47
CA PHE A 23 2.42 -16.37 -15.02
C PHE A 23 1.05 -16.91 -15.38
N ARG A 24 0.00 -16.08 -15.24
CA ARG A 24 -1.34 -16.50 -15.63
C ARG A 24 -1.43 -16.75 -17.14
N ALA A 25 -0.85 -15.86 -17.94
CA ALA A 25 -0.83 -16.04 -19.41
C ALA A 25 -0.11 -17.33 -19.78
N ALA A 26 1.04 -17.58 -19.16
CA ALA A 26 1.81 -18.81 -19.45
C ALA A 26 1.01 -20.06 -19.05
N ASP A 27 0.35 -20.04 -17.88
CA ASP A 27 -0.47 -21.16 -17.45
C ASP A 27 -1.64 -21.43 -18.37
N LEU A 28 -2.11 -20.40 -19.08
CA LEU A 28 -3.21 -20.51 -20.06
C LEU A 28 -2.71 -20.88 -21.46
N GLY A 29 -1.41 -21.16 -21.61
CA GLY A 29 -0.82 -21.65 -22.87
C GLY A 29 -0.19 -20.63 -23.78
N UNK A 30 -0.13 -19.32 -23.46
CA UNK A 30 0.44 -18.30 -24.18
C UNK A 30 1.89 -18.27 -23.96
N LYS A 31 2.63 -18.32 -25.05
CA LYS A 31 4.08 -18.09 -24.99
C LYS A 31 4.31 -16.67 -24.49
N THR A 32 5.08 -16.53 -23.40
CA THR A 32 5.14 -15.26 -22.69
C THR A 32 6.59 -14.81 -22.44
N VAL A 33 6.83 -13.52 -22.66
CA VAL A 33 8.12 -12.86 -22.36
C VAL A 33 7.85 -11.77 -21.33
N ILE A 34 8.74 -11.67 -20.33
CA ILE A 34 8.72 -10.60 -19.33
C ILE A 34 9.91 -9.69 -19.60
N ILE A 35 9.68 -8.39 -19.65
CA ILE A 35 10.74 -7.40 -19.77
C ILE A 35 10.89 -6.71 -18.42
N GLU A 36 12.10 -6.73 -17.84
CA GLU A 36 12.37 -6.13 -16.53
C GLU A 36 13.65 -5.32 -16.56
N ARG A 37 13.56 -4.07 -16.15
CA ARG A 37 14.73 -3.16 -16.19
C ARG A 37 15.76 -3.43 -15.09
N HIS A 38 15.39 -4.20 -14.08
CA HIS A 38 16.31 -4.55 -13.00
C HIS A 38 16.66 -6.04 -13.08
N UNK A 39 17.47 -6.32 -12.41
CA UNK A 39 17.91 -7.64 -12.38
C UNK A 39 17.09 -8.61 -11.75
N LYS A 40 16.41 -8.10 -10.86
CA LYS A 40 15.54 -8.97 -10.07
C LYS A 40 14.08 -8.73 -10.44
N LEU A 41 13.30 -9.80 -10.48
CA LEU A 41 11.85 -9.71 -10.62
C LEU A 41 11.23 -9.21 -9.32
N GLY A 42 9.96 -8.78 -9.38
CA GLY A 42 9.18 -8.45 -8.19
C GLY A 42 8.81 -6.99 -8.06
N GLY A 43 9.47 -6.12 -8.83
CA GLY A 43 9.13 -4.69 -8.88
C GLY A 43 9.39 -3.97 -7.56
N VAL A 44 8.75 -2.81 -7.43
CA VAL A 44 8.87 -1.97 -6.23
C VAL A 44 8.39 -2.73 -5.00
N CYS A 45 7.21 -3.35 -5.07
CA CYS A 45 6.60 -4.02 -3.92
C CYS A 45 7.55 -5.00 -3.24
N LEU A 46 8.16 -5.88 -4.02
CA LEU A 46 8.98 -6.95 -3.46
C LEU A 46 10.37 -6.46 -3.07
N ASN A 47 10.96 -5.60 -3.89
CA ASN A 47 12.36 -5.23 -3.72
C ASN A 47 12.57 -4.00 -2.84
N VAL A 48 11.75 -2.97 -2.99
CA VAL A 48 11.94 -1.69 -2.31
C VAL A 48 10.62 -1.11 -1.80
N GLY A 49 9.69 -1.95 -1.41
CA GLY A 49 8.35 -1.52 -0.99
C GLY A 49 7.75 -2.39 0.08
N CYS A 50 6.66 -3.07 -0.27
CA CYS A 50 5.78 -3.77 0.68
C CYS A 50 6.51 -4.80 1.54
N ILE A 51 7.36 -5.62 0.94
CA ILE A 51 7.96 -6.72 1.69
C ILE A 51 9.05 -6.22 2.63
N PRO A 52 10.04 -5.43 2.18
CA PRO A 52 11.02 -4.95 3.14
C PRO A 52 10.42 -4.05 4.22
N SER A 53 9.39 -3.25 3.91
CA SER A 53 8.79 -2.42 4.95
C SER A 53 8.14 -3.27 6.04
N LYS A 54 7.48 -4.36 5.68
CA LYS A 54 6.83 -5.23 6.67
C LYS A 54 7.85 -5.99 7.52
N ALA A 55 8.98 -6.37 6.95
CA ALA A 55 10.06 -6.96 7.74
C ALA A 55 10.56 -5.99 8.81
N LEU A 56 10.78 -4.74 8.43
CA LEU A 56 11.26 -3.74 9.38
C LEU A 56 10.20 -3.36 10.40
N LEU A 57 8.92 -3.30 9.98
CA LEU A 57 7.83 -3.02 10.91
C LEU A 57 7.67 -4.14 11.92
N HIS A 58 7.96 -5.38 11.55
CA HIS A 58 7.94 -6.49 12.50
C HIS A 58 8.96 -6.25 13.62
N ILE A 59 10.18 -5.82 13.26
CA ILE A 59 11.21 -5.51 14.25
C ILE A 59 10.73 -4.40 15.19
N SER A 60 10.17 -3.33 14.61
CA SER A 60 9.64 -2.22 15.38
C SER A 60 8.59 -2.69 16.39
N LYS A 61 7.68 -3.56 15.94
CA LYS A 61 6.61 -4.07 16.80
C LYS A 61 7.17 -4.90 17.96
N VAL A 62 8.15 -5.77 17.69
CA VAL A 62 8.74 -6.60 18.74
C VAL A 62 9.40 -5.73 19.80
N ILE A 63 10.17 -4.72 19.37
CA ILE A 63 10.83 -3.81 20.31
C ILE A 63 9.79 -3.11 21.19
N LYS A 64 8.75 -2.59 20.58
CA LYS A 64 7.71 -1.85 21.30
C LYS A 64 6.97 -2.75 22.29
N GLU A 65 6.62 -3.96 21.85
CA GLU A 65 5.89 -4.89 22.73
C GLU A 65 6.74 -5.33 23.92
N ALA A 66 8.03 -5.58 23.69
CA ALA A 66 8.93 -5.94 24.80
C ALA A 66 9.01 -4.82 25.81
N LYS A 67 9.16 -3.58 25.36
CA LYS A 67 9.20 -2.43 26.26
C LYS A 67 7.92 -2.27 27.06
N SER A 68 6.78 -2.54 26.44
CA SER A 68 5.48 -2.34 27.08
C SER A 68 5.25 -3.27 28.26
N LEU A 69 5.94 -4.41 28.30
CA LEU A 69 5.75 -5.37 29.39
C LEU A 69 6.33 -4.91 30.71
N SER A 70 7.19 -3.89 30.72
CA SER A 70 7.82 -3.42 31.99
C SER A 70 6.77 -2.99 33.00
N LYS A 71 5.69 -2.37 32.54
CA LYS A 71 4.60 -1.95 33.42
C LYS A 71 3.77 -3.11 33.96
N HIS A 72 3.98 -4.31 33.42
CA HIS A 72 3.28 -5.52 33.84
C HIS A 72 4.22 -6.54 34.50
N GLY A 73 5.41 -6.11 34.84
CA GLY A 73 6.32 -6.93 35.67
C GLY A 73 7.42 -7.65 34.89
N VAL A 74 7.52 -7.45 33.58
CA VAL A 74 8.60 -8.09 32.81
C VAL A 74 9.41 -6.99 32.14
N THR A 75 10.67 -6.84 32.54
CA THR A 75 11.53 -5.79 32.03
C THR A 75 12.64 -6.40 31.18
N PHE A 76 12.73 -5.92 29.93
CA PHE A 76 13.84 -6.26 29.03
C PHE A 76 14.84 -5.10 29.03
N GLU A 77 16.11 -5.43 28.88
CA GLU A 77 17.13 -4.39 28.71
C GLU A 77 16.91 -3.69 27.38
N GLU A 78 17.45 -2.46 27.28
CA GLU A 78 17.40 -1.74 26.01
C GLU A 78 18.04 -2.57 24.90
N PRO A 79 17.42 -2.66 23.75
CA PRO A 79 17.96 -3.50 22.69
C PRO A 79 19.25 -2.93 22.13
N LYS A 80 20.16 -3.84 21.79
CA LYS A 80 21.36 -3.48 21.03
C LYS A 80 21.04 -3.72 19.55
N ILE A 81 21.16 -2.69 18.75
CA ILE A 81 20.80 -2.78 17.33
C ILE A 81 22.08 -2.95 16.51
N ASP A 82 22.20 -4.10 15.86
CA ASP A 82 23.26 -4.35 14.90
C ASP A 82 22.67 -4.06 13.52
N LEU A 83 22.81 -2.82 13.08
CA LEU A 83 22.15 -2.36 11.87
C LEU A 83 22.56 -3.15 10.62
N PRO A 84 23.86 -3.48 10.42
CA PRO A 84 24.22 -4.34 9.28
C PRO A 84 23.52 -5.68 9.29
N LYS A 85 23.32 -6.31 10.45
CA LYS A 85 22.61 -7.59 10.54
C LYS A 85 21.13 -7.44 10.23
N VAL A 86 20.51 -6.33 10.66
CA VAL A 86 19.10 -6.04 10.32
C VAL A 86 18.97 -5.91 8.80
N ARG A 87 19.88 -5.15 8.17
CA ARG A 87 19.89 -5.03 6.71
C ARG A 87 20.02 -6.40 6.03
N LYS A 88 20.92 -7.23 6.55
CA LYS A 88 21.16 -8.56 5.96
C LYS A 88 19.92 -9.44 6.05
N TRP A 89 19.23 -9.41 7.19
CA TRP A 89 17.98 -10.15 7.35
C TRP A 89 16.93 -9.70 6.35
N LYS A 90 16.77 -8.39 6.21
CA LYS A 90 15.84 -7.82 5.24
C LYS A 90 16.19 -8.27 3.82
N GLU A 91 17.48 -8.17 3.45
CA GLU A 91 17.93 -8.55 2.10
C GLU A 91 17.71 -10.03 1.85
N ASN A 92 17.92 -10.89 2.85
CA ASN A 92 17.68 -12.31 2.71
C ASN A 92 16.23 -12.64 2.40
N ILE A 93 15.30 -11.91 3.02
CA ILE A 93 13.86 -12.08 2.73
C ILE A 93 13.58 -11.71 1.28
N ILE A 94 14.10 -10.58 0.83
CA ILE A 94 13.92 -10.12 -0.55
C ILE A 94 14.50 -11.17 -1.51
N ASP A 95 15.72 -11.64 -1.25
CA ASP A 95 16.38 -12.63 -2.12
C ASP A 95 15.58 -13.92 -2.20
N GLN A 96 15.06 -14.39 -1.08
CA GLN A 96 14.26 -15.62 -1.07
C GLN A 96 13.05 -15.49 -1.98
N LEU A 97 12.37 -14.36 -1.90
CA LEU A 97 11.15 -14.14 -2.70
C LEU A 97 11.47 -13.89 -4.17
N THR A 98 12.52 -13.10 -4.46
CA THR A 98 12.88 -12.83 -5.85
C THR A 98 13.41 -14.11 -6.53
N ASN A 99 14.17 -14.93 -5.80
CA ASN A 99 14.61 -16.20 -6.34
C ASN A 99 13.43 -17.14 -6.60
N GLY A 100 12.43 -17.11 -5.73
CA GLY A 100 11.20 -17.87 -5.92
C GLY A 100 10.48 -17.45 -7.20
N LEU A 101 10.39 -16.15 -7.46
CA LEU A 101 9.77 -15.66 -8.70
C LEU A 101 10.56 -16.13 -9.92
N GLY A 102 11.89 -16.10 -9.84
CA GLY A 102 12.73 -16.58 -10.94
C GLY A 102 12.47 -18.05 -11.24
N SER A 103 12.33 -18.87 -10.18
CA SER A 103 12.02 -20.29 -10.33
C SER A 103 10.63 -20.49 -10.93
N MET A 104 9.66 -19.72 -10.51
CA MET A 104 8.29 -19.80 -11.04
C MET A 104 8.23 -19.40 -12.51
N ALA A 105 9.03 -18.41 -12.92
CA ALA A 105 9.13 -18.02 -14.33
C ALA A 105 9.75 -19.13 -15.15
N LYS A 106 10.81 -19.76 -14.61
CA LYS A 106 11.49 -20.85 -15.32
C LYS A 106 10.58 -22.06 -15.51
N LEU A 107 9.85 -22.43 -14.45
CA LEU A 107 8.87 -23.53 -14.53
C LEU A 107 7.83 -23.30 -15.64
N ARG A 108 7.44 -22.05 -15.82
CA ARG A 108 6.42 -21.69 -16.81
C ARG A 108 7.02 -21.37 -18.16
N LYS A 109 8.34 -21.47 -18.30
CA LYS A 109 9.05 -21.14 -19.54
C LYS A 109 8.81 -19.69 -19.98
N CYS A 110 8.61 -18.79 -19.03
CA CYS A 110 8.57 -17.37 -19.30
C CYS A 110 9.99 -16.89 -19.54
N GLN A 111 10.27 -16.36 -20.71
CA GLN A 111 11.58 -15.79 -21.00
C GLN A 111 11.67 -14.43 -20.36
N ILE A 112 12.78 -14.14 -19.67
CA ILE A 112 12.99 -12.86 -19.03
C ILE A 112 14.05 -12.11 -19.83
N ILE A 113 13.75 -10.87 -20.22
CA ILE A 113 14.70 -10.01 -20.89
C ILE A 113 14.94 -8.82 -19.99
N ASN A 114 16.20 -8.63 -19.57
CA ASN A 114 16.57 -7.50 -18.71
C ASN A 114 16.95 -6.30 -19.57
N GLY A 115 16.38 -5.16 -19.25
CA GLY A 115 16.65 -3.92 -19.95
C GLY A 115 15.44 -3.01 -19.94
N HIS A 116 15.64 -1.83 -20.50
CA HIS A 116 14.57 -0.83 -20.60
C HIS A 116 13.77 -1.08 -21.88
N GLY A 117 12.50 -1.39 -21.71
CA GLY A 117 11.62 -1.65 -22.84
C GLY A 117 10.85 -0.42 -23.24
N LYS A 118 10.83 -0.13 -24.52
CA LYS A 118 10.06 0.98 -25.10
C LYS A 118 9.37 0.51 -26.36
N PHE A 119 8.14 0.95 -26.56
CA PHE A 119 7.43 0.64 -27.79
C PHE A 119 8.13 1.27 -28.98
N THR A 120 8.22 0.53 -30.08
CA THR A 120 8.74 1.04 -31.35
C THR A 120 7.71 0.90 -32.47
N GLY A 121 6.56 0.30 -32.17
CA GLY A 121 5.45 0.15 -33.09
C GLY A 121 4.30 -0.53 -32.37
N PRO A 122 3.19 -0.73 -33.07
CA PRO A 122 2.00 -1.31 -32.42
C PRO A 122 2.18 -2.77 -32.01
N ASN A 123 3.16 -3.47 -32.56
CA ASN A 123 3.41 -4.87 -32.20
C ASN A 123 4.88 -5.13 -31.86
N THR A 124 5.64 -4.07 -31.57
CA THR A 124 7.08 -4.23 -31.25
C THR A 124 7.48 -3.39 -30.06
N ILE A 125 8.33 -4.00 -29.23
CA ILE A 125 9.04 -3.31 -28.13
C ILE A 125 10.52 -3.58 -28.32
N THR A 126 11.33 -2.53 -28.19
CA THR A 126 12.78 -2.67 -28.19
C THR A 126 13.28 -2.56 -26.77
N VAL A 127 14.08 -3.54 -26.36
CA VAL A 127 14.68 -3.57 -25.02
C VAL A 127 16.16 -3.27 -25.15
N GLU A 128 16.60 -2.22 -24.47
CA GLU A 128 18.00 -1.82 -24.52
C GLU A 128 18.69 -2.07 -23.19
N ASP A 129 19.89 -2.61 -23.27
CA ASP A 129 20.78 -2.70 -22.13
C ASP A 129 22.19 -2.29 -22.56
N LYS A 130 23.16 -2.40 -21.66
CA LYS A 130 24.53 -1.98 -21.95
C LYS A 130 25.20 -2.82 -23.04
N ASP A 131 24.71 -4.01 -23.31
CA ASP A 131 25.30 -4.94 -24.27
C ASP A 131 24.64 -4.93 -25.65
N GLY A 132 23.58 -4.14 -25.82
CA GLY A 132 22.91 -4.06 -27.10
C GLY A 132 21.40 -3.94 -26.96
N SER A 133 20.68 -4.37 -28.00
CA SER A 133 19.23 -4.25 -28.02
C SER A 133 18.58 -5.56 -28.45
N THR A 134 17.35 -5.75 -28.00
CA THR A 134 16.50 -6.88 -28.38
C THR A 134 15.17 -6.33 -28.84
N ASN A 135 14.73 -6.74 -30.02
CA ASN A 135 13.40 -6.40 -30.55
C ASN A 135 12.45 -7.54 -30.22
N VAL A 136 11.35 -7.21 -29.57
CA VAL A 136 10.33 -8.19 -29.23
C VAL A 136 9.08 -7.88 -30.04
N THR A 137 8.67 -8.84 -30.88
CA THR A 137 7.44 -8.77 -31.66
C THR A 137 6.39 -9.62 -30.94
N PHE A 138 5.19 -9.09 -30.80
CA PHE A 138 4.17 -9.73 -29.98
C PHE A 138 2.79 -9.66 -30.64
N ASP A 139 1.92 -10.59 -30.24
CA ASP A 139 0.51 -10.53 -30.60
C ASP A 139 -0.26 -9.62 -29.65
N ASN A 140 0.01 -9.74 -28.34
CA ASN A 140 -0.61 -8.94 -27.30
C ASN A 140 0.45 -8.45 -26.31
N ALA A 141 0.23 -7.27 -25.76
CA ALA A 141 1.13 -6.72 -24.73
C ALA A 141 0.34 -6.35 -23.49
N ILE A 142 0.98 -6.54 -22.34
CA ILE A 142 0.44 -6.10 -21.06
C ILE A 142 1.45 -5.13 -20.44
N ILE A 143 1.05 -3.88 -20.28
CA ILE A 143 1.90 -2.85 -19.69
C ILE A 143 1.74 -2.88 -18.19
N ALA A 144 2.82 -3.17 -17.49
CA ALA A 144 2.84 -3.20 -16.02
C ALA A 144 4.06 -2.41 -15.53
N ALA A 145 4.23 -1.21 -16.07
CA ALA A 145 5.45 -0.43 -15.89
C ALA A 145 5.49 0.36 -14.57
N GLY A 146 4.40 0.33 -13.81
CA GLY A 146 4.41 0.80 -12.43
C GLY A 146 4.48 2.31 -12.25
N SER A 147 5.05 2.71 -11.14
CA SER A 147 5.09 4.08 -10.68
C SER A 147 6.44 4.39 -10.05
N LYS A 148 6.66 5.67 -9.77
CA LYS A 148 7.88 6.15 -9.10
C LYS A 148 7.50 7.21 -8.07
N PRO A 149 8.36 7.45 -7.06
CA PRO A 149 8.07 8.51 -6.08
C PRO A 149 8.00 9.89 -6.75
N ILE A 150 7.06 10.71 -6.27
CA ILE A 150 6.93 12.08 -6.77
C ILE A 150 8.09 12.91 -6.22
N GLN A 151 8.68 13.72 -7.10
CA GLN A 151 9.72 14.69 -6.74
C GLN A 151 9.20 16.11 -6.94
N LEU A 152 9.47 16.99 -5.97
CA LEU A 152 9.08 18.39 -6.06
C LEU A 152 10.32 19.21 -6.53
N PRO A 153 10.12 20.17 -7.43
CA PRO A 153 11.27 20.92 -8.00
C PRO A 153 12.08 21.70 -6.98
N PHE A 154 11.46 22.18 -5.90
CA PHE A 154 12.17 23.03 -4.93
C PHE A 154 12.97 22.24 -3.89
N ILE A 155 12.88 20.91 -3.92
CA ILE A 155 13.58 20.06 -2.96
C ILE A 155 14.88 19.59 -3.58
N PRO A 156 16.01 19.70 -2.85
CA PRO A 156 17.30 19.26 -3.40
C PRO A 156 17.44 17.73 -3.31
N HIS A 157 16.79 17.03 -4.21
CA HIS A 157 16.72 15.57 -4.21
C HIS A 157 18.08 14.89 -4.38
N ASN A 158 19.09 15.62 -4.87
CA ASN A 158 20.43 15.06 -5.02
C ASN A 158 21.23 15.01 -3.70
N ASP A 159 20.74 15.66 -2.65
CA ASP A 159 21.36 15.56 -1.33
C ASP A 159 21.04 14.19 -0.74
N PRO A 160 22.05 13.40 -0.31
CA PRO A 160 21.79 12.05 0.21
C PRO A 160 21.03 12.03 1.54
N ARG A 161 20.82 13.18 2.17
CA ARG A 161 19.99 13.28 3.39
C ARG A 161 18.51 13.51 3.07
N ILE A 162 18.19 13.71 1.80
CA ILE A 162 16.80 13.81 1.33
C ILE A 162 16.44 12.45 0.76
N TRP A 163 15.56 11.74 1.44
CA TRP A 163 15.23 10.36 1.13
C TRP A 163 13.87 10.27 0.42
N ASP A 164 13.75 9.30 -0.48
CA ASP A 164 12.43 8.77 -0.86
C ASP A 164 12.23 7.44 -0.11
N SER A 165 11.14 6.73 -0.39
CA SER A 165 10.85 5.48 0.32
C SER A 165 11.91 4.41 0.05
N THR A 166 12.46 4.37 -1.15
CA THR A 166 13.52 3.43 -1.48
C THR A 166 14.76 3.69 -0.63
N ASP A 167 15.14 4.96 -0.50
CA ASP A 167 16.29 5.34 0.34
C ASP A 167 16.06 4.94 1.79
N ALA A 168 14.86 5.19 2.31
CA ALA A 168 14.53 4.87 3.70
C ALA A 168 14.64 3.37 3.98
N LEU A 169 14.26 2.54 3.01
CA LEU A 169 14.32 1.09 3.18
C LEU A 169 15.73 0.53 3.13
N GLU A 170 16.70 1.31 2.65
CA GLU A 170 18.10 0.88 2.67
C GLU A 170 18.66 0.79 4.09
N LEU A 171 18.09 1.55 5.01
CA LEU A 171 18.47 1.49 6.43
C LEU A 171 19.97 1.73 6.62
N LYS A 172 20.51 2.75 5.94
CA LYS A 172 21.95 3.04 5.99
C LYS A 172 22.37 3.55 7.36
N GLU A 173 21.55 4.38 7.97
CA GLU A 173 21.85 5.00 9.25
C GLU A 173 20.55 5.38 9.93
N ILE A 174 20.62 5.65 11.23
CA ILE A 174 19.44 6.07 12.00
C ILE A 174 19.64 7.56 12.31
N PRO A 175 18.95 8.45 11.59
CA PRO A 175 19.10 9.87 11.87
C PRO A 175 18.52 10.23 13.22
N LYS A 176 19.10 11.19 13.89
CA LYS A 176 18.60 11.63 15.19
C LYS A 176 17.26 12.33 15.05
N ARG A 177 17.16 13.26 14.07
CA ARG A 177 15.93 14.02 13.81
C ARG A 177 15.48 13.75 12.37
N LEU A 178 14.33 13.13 12.22
CA LEU A 178 13.79 12.76 10.93
C LEU A 178 12.47 13.49 10.70
N LEU A 179 12.36 14.18 9.59
CA LEU A 179 11.10 14.78 9.16
C LEU A 179 10.47 13.92 8.08
N LEU A 180 9.19 13.59 8.26
CA LEU A 180 8.38 12.98 7.22
C LEU A 180 7.59 14.09 6.54
N MET A 181 7.84 14.32 5.26
CA MET A 181 7.02 15.21 4.45
C MET A 181 5.87 14.40 3.89
N GLY A 182 4.68 14.66 4.42
CA GLY A 182 3.48 13.94 4.06
C GLY A 182 3.08 12.91 5.10
N GLY A 183 1.81 12.92 5.46
CA GLY A 183 1.23 12.00 6.44
C GLY A 183 0.56 10.79 5.82
N GLY A 184 1.08 10.30 4.70
CA GLY A 184 0.55 9.10 4.06
C GLY A 184 1.12 7.83 4.68
N ILE A 185 0.62 6.71 4.18
CA ILE A 185 0.91 5.40 4.77
C ILE A 185 2.41 5.09 4.74
N ILE A 186 3.06 5.29 3.59
CA ILE A 186 4.47 4.90 3.43
C ILE A 186 5.37 5.67 4.40
N GLY A 187 5.16 6.98 4.48
CA GLY A 187 5.95 7.80 5.39
C GLY A 187 5.76 7.40 6.84
N LEU A 188 4.51 7.17 7.23
CA LEU A 188 4.21 6.77 8.61
C LEU A 188 4.82 5.42 8.96
N GLU A 189 4.77 4.46 8.03
CA GLU A 189 5.40 3.16 8.26
C GLU A 189 6.91 3.30 8.47
N MET A 190 7.56 4.05 7.60
CA MET A 190 9.01 4.24 7.71
C MET A 190 9.36 5.02 8.97
N GLY A 191 8.59 6.06 9.28
CA GLY A 191 8.80 6.82 10.51
C GLY A 191 8.72 5.96 11.75
N MET A 192 7.78 5.03 11.77
CA MET A 192 7.64 4.11 12.92
C MET A 192 8.85 3.20 13.07
N VAL A 193 9.39 2.71 11.94
CA VAL A 193 10.61 1.91 11.97
C VAL A 193 11.76 2.71 12.55
N TYR A 194 12.00 3.91 12.03
CA TYR A 194 13.13 4.72 12.48
C TYR A 194 12.97 5.16 13.92
N GLN A 195 11.75 5.47 14.34
CA GLN A 195 11.51 5.84 15.73
C GLN A 195 11.84 4.69 16.67
N ALA A 196 11.46 3.47 16.30
CA ALA A 196 11.79 2.30 17.11
C ALA A 196 13.30 2.08 17.22
N LEU A 197 14.04 2.48 16.19
CA LEU A 197 15.48 2.30 16.13
C LEU A 197 16.26 3.50 16.71
N GLY A 198 15.55 4.57 17.14
CA GLY A 198 16.18 5.65 17.86
C GLY A 198 15.95 7.06 17.35
N SER A 199 15.26 7.24 16.22
CA SER A 199 15.01 8.58 15.68
C SER A 199 13.89 9.30 16.42
N GLN A 200 14.00 10.63 16.49
CA GLN A 200 12.86 11.49 16.80
C GLN A 200 12.18 11.83 15.48
N VAL A 201 10.89 11.61 15.38
CA VAL A 201 10.17 11.70 14.10
C VAL A 201 9.08 12.76 14.17
N GLU A 202 9.10 13.68 13.21
CA GLU A 202 8.02 14.66 13.01
C GLU A 202 7.35 14.38 11.68
N VAL A 203 6.03 14.61 11.63
CA VAL A 203 5.22 14.45 10.42
C VAL A 203 4.61 15.80 10.08
N VAL A 204 4.91 16.32 8.89
CA VAL A 204 4.23 17.53 8.41
C VAL A 204 3.23 17.14 7.34
N GLU A 205 1.99 17.62 7.50
CA GLU A 205 0.88 17.30 6.61
C GLU A 205 0.09 18.57 6.31
N MET A 206 -0.19 18.80 5.02
CA MET A 206 -0.96 19.97 4.58
C MET A 206 -2.42 19.91 5.03
N LEU A 207 -2.96 18.72 5.13
CA LEU A 207 -4.37 18.51 5.48
C LEU A 207 -4.55 18.51 7.00
N ASP A 208 -5.81 18.42 7.43
CA ASP A 208 -6.13 18.44 8.85
C ASP A 208 -6.02 17.07 9.53
N GLN A 209 -5.65 16.04 8.76
CA GLN A 209 -5.38 14.72 9.33
C GLN A 209 -4.40 13.97 8.45
N ILE A 210 -3.70 13.03 9.06
CA ILE A 210 -2.90 12.04 8.32
C ILE A 210 -3.83 10.98 7.73
N ILE A 211 -3.34 10.23 6.75
CA ILE A 211 -4.11 9.18 6.08
C ILE A 211 -5.51 9.71 5.72
N PRO A 212 -5.58 10.70 4.83
CA PRO A 212 -6.84 11.42 4.63
C PRO A 212 -7.98 10.59 4.06
N ALA A 213 -7.68 9.44 3.44
CA ALA A 213 -8.72 8.57 2.88
C ALA A 213 -9.50 7.80 3.94
N ALA A 214 -8.99 7.70 5.16
CA ALA A 214 -9.68 6.98 6.24
C ALA A 214 -10.58 7.94 7.04
N ASP A 215 -11.62 7.39 7.65
CA ASP A 215 -12.55 8.21 8.45
C ASP A 215 -11.86 8.88 9.63
N LYS A 216 -12.36 10.05 9.98
CA LYS A 216 -11.75 10.89 11.03
C LYS A 216 -11.69 10.21 12.40
N ASP A 217 -12.71 9.45 12.77
CA ASP A 217 -12.72 8.78 14.08
C ASP A 217 -11.65 7.69 14.16
N ILE A 218 -11.42 7.00 13.05
CA ILE A 218 -10.36 5.99 12.96
C ILE A 218 -9.00 6.64 13.16
N ILE A 219 -8.78 7.75 12.44
CA ILE A 219 -7.48 8.44 12.50
C ILE A 219 -7.28 9.11 13.85
N LYS A 220 -8.33 9.62 14.46
CA LYS A 220 -8.23 10.19 15.81
C LYS A 220 -7.72 9.14 16.82
N THR A 221 -8.25 7.92 16.72
CA THR A 221 -7.77 6.83 17.56
C THR A 221 -6.29 6.53 17.29
N PHE A 222 -5.90 6.49 16.02
CA PHE A 222 -4.53 6.24 15.65
C PHE A 222 -3.58 7.33 16.17
N THR A 223 -3.93 8.60 15.95
CA THR A 223 -3.04 9.69 16.35
C THR A 223 -2.90 9.76 17.88
N LYS A 224 -3.99 9.51 18.59
CA LYS A 224 -3.95 9.47 20.06
C LYS A 224 -3.01 8.37 20.55
N THR A 225 -3.09 7.20 19.93
CA THR A 225 -2.29 6.04 20.31
C THR A 225 -0.81 6.22 19.96
N THR A 226 -0.49 7.02 18.95
CA THR A 226 0.88 7.15 18.44
C THR A 226 1.51 8.50 18.76
N LYS A 227 0.96 9.27 19.69
CA LYS A 227 1.48 10.60 20.00
C LYS A 227 2.90 10.56 20.58
N ASN A 228 3.33 9.42 21.11
CA ASN A 228 4.70 9.25 21.60
C ASN A 228 5.66 8.77 20.51
N ILE A 229 5.15 8.48 19.33
CA ILE A 229 5.97 8.01 18.21
C ILE A 229 6.26 9.17 17.26
N TYR A 230 5.23 9.95 16.93
CA TYR A 230 5.32 11.04 15.97
C TYR A 230 4.95 12.36 16.62
N LYS A 231 5.67 13.42 16.27
CA LYS A 231 5.17 14.76 16.52
C LYS A 231 4.41 15.20 15.27
N TYR A 232 3.12 15.41 15.39
CA TYR A 232 2.25 15.75 14.25
C TYR A 232 2.19 17.26 14.06
N VAL A 233 2.44 17.71 12.84
CA VAL A 233 2.34 19.12 12.45
C VAL A 233 1.37 19.18 11.27
N LEU A 234 0.11 19.47 11.57
CA LEU A 234 -0.97 19.40 10.59
C LEU A 234 -1.29 20.78 10.05
N GLU A 235 -2.03 20.84 8.93
CA GLU A 235 -2.46 22.09 8.31
C GLU A 235 -1.28 23.02 8.05
N THR A 236 -0.16 22.43 7.66
CA THR A 236 1.13 23.11 7.50
C THR A 236 1.77 22.58 6.24
N LYS A 237 2.30 23.47 5.42
CA LYS A 237 2.99 23.03 4.21
C LYS A 237 4.45 23.42 4.25
N VAL A 238 5.26 22.63 3.56
CA VAL A 238 6.69 22.89 3.39
C VAL A 238 6.82 23.84 2.18
N ILE A 239 7.44 24.99 2.39
CA ILE A 239 7.62 25.96 1.31
C ILE A 239 9.05 26.10 0.84
N ALA A 240 10.03 25.59 1.62
CA ALA A 240 11.43 25.64 1.22
C ALA A 240 12.19 24.54 1.94
N VAL A 241 13.15 23.95 1.23
CA VAL A 241 14.08 22.96 1.79
C VAL A 241 15.46 23.35 1.31
N GLU A 242 16.38 23.55 2.24
CA GLU A 242 17.73 23.99 1.91
C GLU A 242 18.76 23.08 2.56
N SER A 243 19.69 22.60 1.73
CA SER A 243 20.84 21.80 2.22
C SER A 243 21.83 22.72 2.90
N LYS A 244 22.08 22.47 4.18
CA LYS A 244 23.15 23.15 4.91
C LYS A 244 24.30 22.18 5.12
N GLU A 245 25.41 22.68 5.65
CA GLU A 245 26.59 21.85 5.82
C GLU A 245 26.30 20.62 6.69
N SER A 246 25.64 20.81 7.84
CA SER A 246 25.42 19.72 8.78
C SER A 246 23.95 19.29 8.94
N THR A 247 23.01 20.04 8.36
CA THR A 247 21.58 19.74 8.53
C THR A 247 20.83 20.09 7.25
N ILE A 248 19.56 19.67 7.21
CA ILE A 248 18.59 20.10 6.19
C ILE A 248 17.69 21.12 6.88
N GLU A 249 17.60 22.31 6.33
CA GLU A 249 16.75 23.37 6.86
C GLU A 249 15.42 23.37 6.11
N VAL A 250 14.33 23.28 6.85
CA VAL A 250 12.98 23.20 6.25
C VAL A 250 12.17 24.40 6.76
N THR A 251 11.55 25.12 5.83
CA THR A 251 10.70 26.23 6.16
C THR A 251 9.25 25.83 5.97
N PHE A 252 8.46 26.07 7.00
CA PHE A 252 7.02 25.72 7.06
C PHE A 252 6.17 26.95 6.99
N GLU A 253 5.01 26.84 6.35
CA GLU A 253 3.97 27.85 6.37
C GLU A 253 2.73 27.25 7.03
N THR A 254 2.30 27.85 8.12
CA THR A 254 1.12 27.40 8.86
C THR A 254 -0.15 27.96 8.21
N LYS A 255 -1.30 27.48 8.69
CA LYS A 255 -2.61 27.85 8.15
C LYS A 255 -2.85 29.37 8.19
N ASP A 256 -2.31 30.05 9.20
CA ASP A 256 -2.49 31.50 9.33
C ASP A 256 -1.47 32.31 8.50
N GLY A 257 -0.64 31.64 7.72
CA GLY A 257 0.35 32.29 6.87
C GLY A 257 1.69 32.57 7.55
N SER A 258 1.85 32.22 8.82
CA SER A 258 3.12 32.39 9.52
C SER A 258 4.15 31.40 9.01
N ASN A 259 5.41 31.82 9.00
CA ASN A 259 6.49 30.92 8.60
C ASN A 259 7.35 30.61 9.81
N ASN A 260 7.89 29.38 9.84
CA ASN A 260 8.96 29.04 10.77
C ASN A 260 9.90 28.07 10.10
N THR A 261 11.11 27.99 10.62
CA THR A 261 12.18 27.20 10.04
C THR A 261 12.76 26.29 11.10
N GLN A 262 12.93 25.00 10.74
CA GLN A 262 13.48 23.99 11.61
C GLN A 262 14.59 23.23 10.87
N GLU A 263 15.45 22.58 11.63
CA GLU A 263 16.54 21.79 11.07
C GLU A 263 16.36 20.32 11.41
N TYR A 264 16.72 19.45 10.44
CA TYR A 264 16.62 18.00 10.56
C TYR A 264 17.88 17.35 10.03
N ASP A 265 18.11 16.13 10.45
CA ASP A 265 19.22 15.32 9.91
C ASP A 265 18.86 14.63 8.61
N UNK A 266 17.56 14.14 8.36
CA UNK A 266 17.11 13.60 7.22
C UNK A 266 15.78 14.06 7.02
N VAL A 267 15.45 14.03 5.87
CA VAL A 267 14.06 14.35 5.47
C VAL A 267 13.59 13.26 4.53
N LEU A 268 12.45 12.63 4.84
CA LEU A 268 11.81 11.62 3.97
C LEU A 268 10.66 12.29 3.24
N VAL A 269 10.77 12.36 1.91
CA VAL A 269 9.72 12.92 1.06
C VAL A 269 8.82 11.78 0.61
N ALA A 270 7.62 11.73 1.17
CA ALA A 270 6.67 10.64 0.91
C ALA A 270 5.31 11.28 0.61
N ILE A 271 5.21 11.91 -0.56
CA ILE A 271 4.06 12.73 -0.96
C ILE A 271 3.25 12.11 -2.09
N GLY A 272 3.50 10.83 -2.39
CA GLY A 272 2.75 10.10 -3.39
C GLY A 272 3.62 9.54 -4.48
N ARG A 273 2.98 8.88 -5.43
CA ARG A 273 3.66 8.23 -6.53
C ARG A 273 3.09 8.69 -7.86
N SER A 274 3.93 8.67 -8.89
CA SER A 274 3.58 9.11 -10.24
C SER A 274 3.69 7.91 -11.19
N PRO A 275 2.66 7.65 -12.01
CA PRO A 275 2.72 6.50 -12.92
C PRO A 275 3.71 6.71 -14.06
N ASN A 276 4.25 5.61 -14.58
CA ASN A 276 5.38 5.63 -15.51
C ASN A 276 4.96 5.60 -16.99
N GLY A 277 3.75 6.00 -17.32
CA GLY A 277 3.26 5.91 -18.70
C GLY A 277 4.08 6.72 -19.70
N LYS A 278 4.74 7.77 -19.25
CA LYS A 278 5.52 8.63 -20.15
C LYS A 278 6.92 8.10 -20.44
N LEU A 279 7.33 6.99 -19.78
CA LEU A 279 8.69 6.48 -19.90
C LEU A 279 8.88 5.36 -20.90
N ILE A 280 7.82 4.93 -21.59
CA ILE A 280 7.83 3.71 -22.40
C ILE A 280 7.59 3.97 -23.89
N ASP A 281 7.64 5.23 -24.31
CA ASP A 281 7.36 5.62 -25.71
C ASP A 281 6.02 5.05 -26.20
N ALA A 282 5.00 5.14 -25.37
CA ALA A 282 3.68 4.58 -25.64
C ALA A 282 3.06 5.12 -26.94
N GLU A 283 3.35 6.38 -27.26
CA GLU A 283 2.81 7.02 -28.46
C GLU A 283 3.23 6.32 -29.75
N LYS A 284 4.37 5.62 -29.73
CA LYS A 284 4.85 4.89 -30.92
C LYS A 284 3.98 3.67 -31.23
N ALA A 285 3.20 3.21 -30.25
CA ALA A 285 2.21 2.17 -30.49
C ALA A 285 0.79 2.73 -30.60
N GLY A 286 0.65 4.06 -30.54
CA GLY A 286 -0.66 4.70 -30.60
C GLY A 286 -1.39 4.73 -29.26
N ILE A 287 -0.73 4.40 -28.18
CA ILE A 287 -1.35 4.34 -26.85
C ILE A 287 -1.47 5.74 -26.27
N GLU A 288 -2.65 6.07 -25.77
CA GLU A 288 -2.90 7.36 -25.12
C GLU A 288 -2.42 7.32 -23.67
N VAL A 289 -1.70 8.36 -23.28
CA VAL A 289 -1.19 8.52 -21.92
C VAL A 289 -1.68 9.87 -21.39
N THR A 290 -2.22 9.89 -20.17
CA THR A 290 -2.72 11.15 -19.59
C THR A 290 -1.55 12.08 -19.23
N ASP A 291 -1.88 13.32 -18.93
CA ASP A 291 -0.86 14.29 -18.52
C ASP A 291 -0.10 13.84 -17.26
N GLN A 292 -0.76 13.11 -16.38
CA GLN A 292 -0.11 12.59 -15.16
C GLN A 292 0.71 11.34 -15.41
N GLY A 293 0.57 10.70 -16.58
CA GLY A 293 1.30 9.48 -16.89
C GLY A 293 0.50 8.19 -16.75
N PHE A 294 -0.79 8.29 -16.51
CA PHE A 294 -1.67 7.11 -16.46
C PHE A 294 -2.04 6.63 -17.84
N ILE A 295 -2.37 5.37 -17.95
CA ILE A 295 -2.93 4.78 -19.17
C ILE A 295 -4.34 4.30 -18.81
N ASN A 296 -5.36 4.90 -19.42
CA ASN A 296 -6.76 4.54 -19.17
C ASN A 296 -7.07 3.20 -19.80
N VAL A 297 -7.87 2.40 -19.10
CA VAL A 297 -8.27 1.06 -19.56
C VAL A 297 -9.76 0.86 -19.33
N ASP A 298 -10.33 -0.09 -20.06
CA ASP A 298 -11.72 -0.51 -19.83
C ASP A 298 -11.74 -1.63 -18.77
N LYS A 299 -12.91 -2.23 -18.55
CA LYS A 299 -13.06 -3.26 -17.52
C LYS A 299 -12.36 -4.56 -17.86
N GLN A 300 -11.89 -4.71 -19.08
CA GLN A 300 -11.09 -5.85 -19.50
C GLN A 300 -9.61 -5.50 -19.56
N LEU A 301 -9.25 -4.34 -19.03
CA LEU A 301 -7.90 -3.81 -18.94
C LEU A 301 -7.30 -3.46 -20.31
N ARG A 302 -8.12 -3.33 -21.35
CA ARG A 302 -7.67 -2.90 -22.67
C ARG A 302 -7.42 -1.40 -22.69
N THR A 303 -6.32 -0.99 -23.29
CA THR A 303 -6.05 0.41 -23.58
C THR A 303 -6.88 0.83 -24.80
N ASN A 304 -6.62 2.02 -25.33
CA ASN A 304 -7.25 2.45 -26.59
C ASN A 304 -6.79 1.62 -27.79
N ILE A 305 -5.72 0.82 -27.63
CA ILE A 305 -5.24 -0.10 -28.67
C ILE A 305 -5.67 -1.51 -28.24
N PRO A 306 -6.61 -2.13 -28.93
CA PRO A 306 -7.30 -3.32 -28.40
C PRO A 306 -6.44 -4.52 -28.04
N HIS A 307 -5.28 -4.69 -28.66
CA HIS A 307 -4.40 -5.81 -28.34
C HIS A 307 -3.34 -5.44 -27.30
N ILE A 308 -3.41 -4.22 -26.74
CA ILE A 308 -2.47 -3.75 -25.72
C ILE A 308 -3.27 -3.44 -24.46
N TYR A 309 -2.86 -4.05 -23.35
CA TYR A 309 -3.49 -3.98 -22.03
C TYR A 309 -2.58 -3.23 -21.07
N ALA A 310 -3.14 -2.73 -19.99
CA ALA A 310 -2.33 -2.15 -18.92
C ALA A 310 -2.91 -2.54 -17.57
N VAL A 311 -2.04 -2.77 -16.59
CA VAL A 311 -2.42 -3.23 -15.27
C VAL A 311 -1.51 -2.59 -14.22
N GLY A 312 -2.00 -2.51 -12.97
CA GLY A 312 -1.22 -2.05 -11.83
C GLY A 312 -1.27 -0.55 -11.66
N ASP A 313 -0.22 -0.01 -11.04
CA ASP A 313 -0.17 1.41 -10.69
C ASP A 313 -0.39 2.33 -11.90
N ILE A 314 -0.02 1.88 -13.06
CA ILE A 314 -0.06 2.72 -14.26
C ILE A 314 -1.48 3.00 -14.73
N VAL A 315 -2.48 2.25 -14.27
CA VAL A 315 -3.86 2.44 -14.74
C VAL A 315 -4.70 3.31 -13.82
N GLY A 316 -4.25 3.58 -12.60
CA GLY A 316 -5.01 4.47 -11.73
C GLY A 316 -4.90 4.13 -10.26
N GLN A 317 -5.54 4.96 -9.47
CA GLN A 317 -5.61 4.76 -8.03
C GLN A 317 -6.68 3.71 -7.69
N PRO A 318 -6.56 3.02 -6.57
CA PRO A 318 -5.44 3.05 -5.63
C PRO A 318 -4.25 2.25 -6.16
N MET A 319 -3.03 2.68 -5.84
CA MET A 319 -1.80 2.00 -6.29
C MET A 319 -1.44 0.92 -5.27
N LEU A 320 -2.06 -0.23 -5.41
CA LEU A 320 -1.93 -1.33 -4.45
C LEU A 320 -1.55 -2.61 -5.17
N ALA A 321 -0.62 -3.37 -4.58
CA ALA A 321 -0.15 -4.61 -5.17
C ALA A 321 -1.30 -5.60 -5.41
N HIS A 322 -2.19 -5.76 -4.42
CA HIS A 322 -3.28 -6.71 -4.54
C HIS A 322 -4.28 -6.35 -5.65
N LYS A 323 -4.49 -5.06 -5.90
CA LYS A 323 -5.29 -4.62 -7.04
C LYS A 323 -4.63 -5.05 -8.34
N GLY A 324 -3.31 -4.81 -8.45
CA GLY A 324 -2.56 -5.15 -9.66
C GLY A 324 -2.56 -6.64 -9.97
N VAL A 325 -2.46 -7.49 -8.94
CA VAL A 325 -2.50 -8.95 -9.13
C VAL A 325 -3.80 -9.37 -9.82
N HIS A 326 -4.92 -8.90 -9.30
CA HIS A 326 -6.22 -9.26 -9.88
C HIS A 326 -6.39 -8.70 -11.29
N GLU A 327 -5.93 -7.46 -11.52
CA GLU A 327 -5.96 -6.89 -12.87
C GLU A 327 -5.13 -7.74 -13.84
N GLY A 328 -3.95 -8.16 -13.39
CA GLY A 328 -3.08 -8.99 -14.23
C GLY A 328 -3.74 -10.29 -14.64
N HIS A 329 -4.42 -10.95 -13.70
CA HIS A 329 -5.14 -12.18 -14.00
C HIS A 329 -6.24 -11.94 -15.04
N VAL A 330 -7.01 -10.87 -14.88
CA VAL A 330 -8.09 -10.57 -15.82
C VAL A 330 -7.52 -10.32 -17.22
N ALA A 331 -6.47 -9.50 -17.33
CA ALA A 331 -5.87 -9.21 -18.63
C ALA A 331 -5.39 -10.49 -19.32
N ALA A 332 -4.68 -11.35 -18.61
CA ALA A 332 -4.19 -12.60 -19.16
C ALA A 332 -5.33 -13.49 -19.61
N GLU A 333 -6.39 -13.58 -18.82
CA GLU A 333 -7.55 -14.42 -19.14
C GLU A 333 -8.30 -13.91 -20.35
N VAL A 334 -8.43 -12.59 -20.50
CA VAL A 334 -9.08 -12.01 -21.68
C VAL A 334 -8.25 -12.32 -22.94
N ILE A 335 -6.93 -12.18 -22.85
CA ILE A 335 -6.06 -12.54 -23.97
C ILE A 335 -6.25 -13.99 -24.37
N ALA A 336 -6.43 -14.88 -23.40
CA ALA A 336 -6.64 -16.31 -23.66
C ALA A 336 -8.04 -16.65 -24.14
N GLY A 337 -8.92 -15.64 -24.31
CA GLY A 337 -10.25 -15.84 -24.85
C GLY A 337 -11.36 -15.98 -23.84
N LYS A 338 -11.06 -15.80 -22.55
CA LYS A 338 -12.09 -15.87 -21.52
C LYS A 338 -12.88 -14.56 -21.46
N LYS A 339 -14.16 -14.66 -21.16
CA LYS A 339 -15.02 -13.49 -20.97
C LYS A 339 -14.94 -13.10 -19.50
N HIS A 340 -14.00 -12.22 -19.17
CA HIS A 340 -13.75 -11.85 -17.79
C HIS A 340 -13.59 -10.33 -17.70
N PHE A 341 -14.01 -9.77 -16.57
CA PHE A 341 -14.00 -8.33 -16.32
C PHE A 341 -13.46 -8.05 -14.91
N PHE A 342 -12.77 -6.94 -14.77
CA PHE A 342 -12.28 -6.50 -13.47
C PHE A 342 -13.36 -5.62 -12.85
N GLU A 343 -14.15 -6.20 -11.95
CA GLU A 343 -15.29 -5.51 -11.34
C GLU A 343 -15.39 -5.85 -9.85
N PRO A 344 -14.36 -5.56 -9.06
CA PRO A 344 -14.47 -5.79 -7.61
C PRO A 344 -15.49 -4.82 -7.01
N LYS A 345 -16.24 -5.27 -6.01
CA LYS A 345 -17.09 -4.37 -5.26
C LYS A 345 -16.27 -3.49 -4.34
N VAL A 346 -15.19 -4.03 -3.78
CA VAL A 346 -14.33 -3.29 -2.86
C VAL A 346 -12.87 -3.67 -3.05
N ILE A 347 -12.00 -2.73 -2.69
CA ILE A 347 -10.54 -2.94 -2.69
C ILE A 347 -10.06 -2.46 -1.32
N PRO A 348 -9.46 -3.35 -0.50
CA PRO A 348 -9.04 -2.95 0.85
C PRO A 348 -7.75 -2.13 0.85
N SER A 349 -7.62 -1.27 1.86
CA SER A 349 -6.42 -0.48 2.10
C SER A 349 -5.95 -0.70 3.54
N ILE A 350 -4.66 -0.84 3.72
CA ILE A 350 -4.07 -1.11 5.03
C ILE A 350 -2.80 -0.28 5.22
N ALA A 351 -2.70 0.39 6.35
CA ALA A 351 -1.43 0.92 6.85
C ALA A 351 -0.90 -0.07 7.88
N TYR A 352 0.30 -0.55 7.68
CA TYR A 352 0.88 -1.62 8.53
C TYR A 352 1.67 -1.09 9.71
N THR A 353 1.33 0.09 10.14
CA THR A 353 1.83 0.69 11.38
C THR A 353 1.40 -0.15 12.59
N ASP A 354 1.75 0.27 13.78
CA ASP A 354 1.28 -0.35 15.03
C ASP A 354 0.72 0.77 15.93
N PRO A 355 -0.59 0.88 16.07
CA PRO A 355 -1.63 -0.03 15.55
C PRO A 355 -1.77 0.06 14.03
N GLU A 356 -2.26 -1.00 13.44
CA GLU A 356 -2.59 -0.98 12.00
C GLU A 356 -3.87 -0.17 11.79
N VAL A 357 -4.01 0.39 10.58
CA VAL A 357 -5.22 1.09 10.16
C VAL A 357 -5.68 0.44 8.86
N ALA A 358 -6.88 -0.14 8.86
CA ALA A 358 -7.37 -0.89 7.71
C ALA A 358 -8.80 -0.48 7.41
N TRP A 359 -9.13 -0.34 6.11
CA TRP A 359 -10.50 0.01 5.74
C TRP A 359 -10.85 -0.57 4.38
N VAL A 360 -12.15 -0.75 4.15
CA VAL A 360 -12.67 -1.36 2.93
C VAL A 360 -14.09 -0.86 2.72
N GLY A 361 -14.46 -0.67 1.46
CA GLY A 361 -15.80 -0.20 1.10
C GLY A 361 -15.96 1.29 1.35
N LYS A 362 -17.20 1.71 1.59
CA LYS A 362 -17.51 3.13 1.76
C LYS A 362 -16.98 3.66 3.08
N THR A 363 -16.42 4.87 3.04
CA THR A 363 -16.21 5.63 4.26
C THR A 363 -17.51 6.39 4.58
N GLU A 364 -17.59 6.96 5.78
CA GLU A 364 -18.74 7.81 6.11
C GLU A 364 -18.84 8.99 5.14
N LYS A 365 -17.69 9.60 4.82
CA LYS A 365 -17.66 10.73 3.90
C LYS A 365 -18.25 10.34 2.54
N GLU A 366 -17.84 9.18 2.02
CA GLU A 366 -18.35 8.70 0.74
C GLU A 366 -19.84 8.40 0.80
N ALA A 367 -20.29 7.75 1.88
CA ALA A 367 -21.71 7.45 2.04
C ALA A 367 -22.54 8.72 2.09
N LEU A 368 -22.06 9.72 2.81
CA LEU A 368 -22.75 11.02 2.90
C LEU A 368 -22.80 11.70 1.53
N GLU A 369 -21.69 11.75 0.82
CA GLU A 369 -21.61 12.41 -0.48
C GLU A 369 -22.50 11.73 -1.51
N GLU A 370 -22.67 10.42 -1.41
CA GLU A 370 -23.49 9.63 -2.35
C GLU A 370 -24.98 9.63 -1.96
N GLY A 371 -25.33 10.27 -0.86
CA GLY A 371 -26.72 10.33 -0.42
C GLY A 371 -27.27 9.01 0.14
N ILE A 372 -26.40 8.14 0.61
CA ILE A 372 -26.81 6.86 1.17
C ILE A 372 -27.38 7.09 2.57
N ASN A 373 -28.53 6.49 2.84
CA ASN A 373 -29.12 6.49 4.19
C ASN A 373 -28.34 5.48 5.02
N TYR A 374 -27.35 5.94 5.79
CA TYR A 374 -26.43 5.02 6.46
C TYR A 374 -26.45 5.18 7.97
N GLU A 375 -25.99 4.13 8.63
CA GLU A 375 -25.78 4.11 10.09
C GLU A 375 -24.42 3.50 10.36
N VAL A 376 -23.80 3.95 11.44
CA VAL A 376 -22.46 3.49 11.84
C VAL A 376 -22.59 2.74 13.15
N SER A 377 -21.86 1.62 13.27
CA SER A 377 -21.71 0.95 14.56
C SER A 377 -20.24 0.78 14.85
N VAL A 378 -19.85 1.05 16.10
CA VAL A 378 -18.45 0.98 16.54
C VAL A 378 -18.35 0.13 17.79
N PHE A 379 -17.51 -0.89 17.73
CA PHE A 379 -17.20 -1.70 18.91
C PHE A 379 -15.81 -1.30 19.39
N PRO A 380 -15.70 -0.66 20.56
CA PRO A 380 -14.39 -0.27 21.09
C PRO A 380 -13.67 -1.48 21.65
N TRP A 381 -12.38 -1.60 21.35
CA TRP A 381 -11.60 -2.75 21.83
C TRP A 381 -11.38 -2.72 23.34
N ALA A 382 -11.63 -1.59 24.00
CA ALA A 382 -11.62 -1.53 25.46
C ALA A 382 -12.64 -2.50 26.06
N ALA A 383 -13.66 -2.90 25.30
CA ALA A 383 -14.64 -3.89 25.72
C ALA A 383 -14.32 -5.31 25.24
N SER A 384 -13.18 -5.52 24.62
CA SER A 384 -12.76 -6.83 24.10
C SER A 384 -11.85 -7.53 25.09
N GLY A 385 -12.27 -8.70 25.58
CA GLY A 385 -11.42 -9.49 26.48
C GLY A 385 -10.10 -9.88 25.84
N ARG A 386 -10.12 -10.25 24.55
CA ARG A 386 -8.88 -10.61 23.84
C ARG A 386 -7.94 -9.41 23.73
N ALA A 387 -8.46 -8.23 23.40
CA ALA A 387 -7.62 -7.05 23.26
C ALA A 387 -6.98 -6.67 24.60
N LEU A 388 -7.76 -6.77 25.68
CA LEU A 388 -7.21 -6.51 27.02
C LEU A 388 -6.14 -7.51 27.37
N ALA A 389 -6.39 -8.80 27.14
CA ALA A 389 -5.43 -9.85 27.47
C ALA A 389 -4.16 -9.76 26.64
N SER A 390 -4.23 -9.18 25.45
CA SER A 390 -3.08 -9.07 24.55
C SER A 390 -2.41 -7.69 24.60
N GLY A 391 -2.87 -6.81 25.47
CA GLY A 391 -2.26 -5.48 25.63
C GLY A 391 -2.50 -4.54 24.47
N CYS A 392 -3.60 -4.68 23.76
CA CYS A 392 -3.89 -3.85 22.59
C CYS A 392 -5.32 -3.31 22.57
N SER A 393 -5.79 -2.82 23.74
CA SER A 393 -7.18 -2.44 23.94
C SER A 393 -7.53 -1.04 23.39
N ASN A 394 -6.60 -0.35 22.76
CA ASN A 394 -6.83 1.02 22.28
C ASN A 394 -7.51 1.08 20.91
N GLY A 395 -7.81 -0.06 20.32
CA GLY A 395 -8.37 -0.13 18.99
C GLY A 395 -9.87 0.01 18.91
N MET A 396 -10.40 -0.08 17.69
CA MET A 396 -11.85 -0.10 17.47
C MET A 396 -12.16 -0.78 16.14
N THR A 397 -13.36 -1.37 16.08
CA THR A 397 -13.91 -1.95 14.85
C THR A 397 -15.18 -1.19 14.50
N LYS A 398 -15.23 -0.67 13.26
CA LYS A 398 -16.31 0.19 12.79
C LYS A 398 -16.93 -0.44 11.55
N LEU A 399 -18.27 -0.51 11.52
CA LEU A 399 -19.00 -0.95 10.34
C LEU A 399 -19.97 0.14 9.91
N ILE A 400 -20.14 0.25 8.61
CA ILE A 400 -21.04 1.23 8.00
C ILE A 400 -22.11 0.43 7.25
N TRP A 401 -23.37 0.77 7.53
CA TRP A 401 -24.54 0.01 7.09
C TRP A 401 -25.41 0.88 6.21
N ASN A 402 -25.99 0.26 5.18
CA ASN A 402 -27.08 0.87 4.46
C ASN A 402 -28.35 0.58 5.30
N LYS A 403 -29.02 1.63 5.80
CA LYS A 403 -30.16 1.43 6.68
C LYS A 403 -31.35 0.81 5.97
N ASP A 404 -31.48 1.05 4.67
CA ASP A 404 -32.62 0.54 3.91
C ASP A 404 -32.51 -0.96 3.66
N SER A 405 -31.34 -1.41 3.21
CA SER A 405 -31.11 -2.84 2.92
C SER A 405 -30.57 -3.59 4.13
N LYS A 406 -30.03 -2.89 5.12
CA LYS A 406 -29.34 -3.45 6.28
C LYS A 406 -28.04 -4.17 5.88
N CYS A 407 -27.56 -3.98 4.66
CA CYS A 407 -26.30 -4.57 4.21
C CYS A 407 -25.11 -3.74 4.67
N VAL A 408 -24.02 -4.44 4.95
CA VAL A 408 -22.75 -3.76 5.26
C VAL A 408 -22.20 -3.18 3.96
N ILE A 409 -21.78 -1.91 3.99
CA ILE A 409 -21.25 -1.22 2.81
C ILE A 409 -19.84 -0.72 3.02
N GLY A 410 -19.37 -0.70 4.26
CA GLY A 410 -18.01 -0.29 4.55
C GLY A 410 -17.60 -0.73 5.92
N GLY A 411 -16.30 -0.66 6.18
CA GLY A 411 -15.80 -0.95 7.50
C GLY A 411 -14.36 -0.56 7.66
N ALA A 412 -13.96 -0.39 8.90
CA ALA A 412 -12.60 0.00 9.22
C ALA A 412 -12.21 -0.57 10.58
N VAL A 413 -10.94 -0.86 10.72
CA VAL A 413 -10.40 -1.35 11.99
C VAL A 413 -9.11 -0.57 12.27
N VAL A 414 -8.95 -0.09 13.48
CA VAL A 414 -7.66 0.42 13.95
C VAL A 414 -7.26 -0.41 15.15
N GLY A 415 -6.08 -1.02 15.07
CA GLY A 415 -5.62 -1.89 16.14
C GLY A 415 -4.68 -2.97 15.61
N SER A 416 -4.25 -3.82 16.52
CA SER A 416 -3.40 -4.95 16.17
C SER A 416 -4.18 -5.92 15.28
N UNK A 417 -3.54 -6.22 14.15
CA UNK A 417 -4.10 -7.08 13.35
C UNK A 417 -5.23 -6.63 12.61
N ALA A 418 -5.31 -5.39 12.45
CA ALA A 418 -6.47 -4.84 11.71
C ALA A 418 -6.50 -5.34 10.26
N GLY A 419 -5.35 -5.44 9.62
CA GLY A 419 -5.28 -5.95 8.25
C GLY A 419 -5.80 -7.35 8.11
N GLU A 420 -5.54 -8.20 9.09
CA GLU A 420 -6.05 -9.58 9.06
C GLU A 420 -7.57 -9.61 9.29
N LEU A 421 -8.06 -8.76 10.18
CA LEU A 421 -9.48 -8.69 10.48
C LEU A 421 -10.30 -8.17 9.29
N LEU A 422 -9.71 -7.30 8.49
CA LEU A 422 -10.41 -6.64 7.39
C LEU A 422 -10.91 -7.64 6.34
N GLY A 423 -10.26 -8.80 6.21
CA GLY A 423 -10.68 -9.81 5.24
C GLY A 423 -12.13 -10.23 5.40
N GLU A 424 -12.58 -10.40 6.63
CA GLU A 424 -13.99 -10.78 6.87
C GLU A 424 -14.94 -9.67 6.43
N ILE A 425 -14.58 -8.41 6.70
CA ILE A 425 -15.44 -7.28 6.31
C ILE A 425 -15.50 -7.19 4.78
N GLY A 426 -14.35 -7.33 4.12
CA GLY A 426 -14.31 -7.31 2.66
C GLY A 426 -15.16 -8.41 2.05
N LEU A 427 -15.04 -9.62 2.58
CA LEU A 427 -15.86 -10.75 2.10
C LEU A 427 -17.34 -10.49 2.32
N ALA A 428 -17.70 -9.94 3.48
CA ALA A 428 -19.09 -9.65 3.78
C ALA A 428 -19.69 -8.67 2.77
N ILE A 429 -18.91 -7.64 2.40
CA ILE A 429 -19.39 -6.66 1.41
C ILE A 429 -19.50 -7.32 0.03
N GLU A 430 -18.48 -8.09 -0.38
CA GLU A 430 -18.49 -8.75 -1.68
C GLU A 430 -19.70 -9.69 -1.83
N MET A 431 -20.05 -10.38 -0.74
CA MET A 431 -21.16 -11.36 -0.74
C MET A 431 -22.53 -10.74 -0.47
N GLY A 432 -22.58 -9.43 -0.21
CA GLY A 432 -23.84 -8.76 0.05
C GLY A 432 -24.46 -9.11 1.40
N CYS A 433 -23.65 -9.40 2.42
CA CYS A 433 -24.16 -9.78 3.74
C CYS A 433 -24.89 -8.62 4.39
N ASN A 434 -25.98 -8.94 5.08
CA ASN A 434 -26.66 -7.97 5.92
C ASN A 434 -26.21 -8.13 7.38
N ALA A 435 -26.73 -7.26 8.24
CA ALA A 435 -26.32 -7.26 9.64
C ALA A 435 -26.66 -8.57 10.34
N GLU A 436 -27.81 -9.15 10.01
CA GLU A 436 -28.21 -10.41 10.61
C GLU A 436 -27.21 -11.52 10.26
N ASP A 437 -26.73 -11.55 9.02
CA ASP A 437 -25.73 -12.55 8.60
C ASP A 437 -24.50 -12.49 9.48
N LEU A 438 -23.98 -11.29 9.70
CA LEU A 438 -22.76 -11.10 10.51
C LEU A 438 -23.03 -11.34 12.00
N ALA A 439 -24.15 -10.86 12.50
CA ALA A 439 -24.49 -11.00 13.93
C ALA A 439 -24.73 -12.46 14.31
N LEU A 440 -25.33 -13.24 13.41
CA LEU A 440 -25.64 -14.64 13.68
C LEU A 440 -24.46 -15.58 13.43
N THR A 441 -23.44 -15.13 12.70
CA THR A 441 -22.24 -15.94 12.51
C THR A 441 -21.55 -16.08 13.87
N ILE A 442 -21.29 -17.32 14.27
CA ILE A 442 -20.62 -17.58 15.55
C ILE A 442 -19.14 -17.31 15.37
N HIS A 443 -18.66 -16.27 16.06
CA HIS A 443 -17.26 -15.94 16.07
C HIS A 443 -16.64 -16.55 17.31
N ALA A 444 -15.42 -17.06 17.16
CA ALA A 444 -14.72 -17.67 18.31
C ALA A 444 -14.48 -16.64 19.40
N HIS A 445 -14.56 -17.06 20.62
CA HIS A 445 -14.29 -16.22 21.79
C HIS A 445 -13.17 -16.84 22.63
N PRO A 446 -12.15 -16.07 23.06
CA PRO A 446 -11.96 -14.64 22.79
C PRO A 446 -11.08 -14.42 21.57
N THR A 447 -11.51 -13.56 20.66
CA THR A 447 -10.75 -13.19 19.49
C THR A 447 -10.92 -11.70 19.22
N LEU A 448 -9.98 -11.15 18.44
CA LEU A 448 -10.15 -9.77 17.98
C LEU A 448 -11.26 -9.68 16.93
N HIS A 449 -11.37 -10.70 16.07
CA HIS A 449 -12.36 -10.61 14.97
C HIS A 449 -13.80 -10.77 15.44
N GLU A 450 -14.05 -11.27 16.66
CA GLU A 450 -15.43 -11.26 17.14
C GLU A 450 -15.98 -9.84 17.26
N SER A 451 -15.09 -8.82 17.29
CA SER A 451 -15.52 -7.44 17.29
C SER A 451 -16.33 -7.06 16.05
N ILE A 452 -16.16 -7.80 14.95
CA ILE A 452 -16.95 -7.56 13.74
C ILE A 452 -18.40 -8.01 13.98
N GLY A 453 -18.60 -9.21 14.49
CA GLY A 453 -19.93 -9.68 14.84
C GLY A 453 -20.58 -8.83 15.91
N LEU A 454 -19.80 -8.40 16.91
CA LEU A 454 -20.32 -7.54 17.97
C LEU A 454 -20.73 -6.17 17.42
N SER A 455 -19.97 -5.63 16.47
CA SER A 455 -20.35 -4.38 15.82
C SER A 455 -21.68 -4.55 15.05
N ALA A 456 -21.89 -5.71 14.43
CA ALA A 456 -23.16 -6.01 13.76
C ALA A 456 -24.30 -6.09 14.80
N GLU A 457 -24.03 -6.68 15.98
CA GLU A 457 -25.04 -6.74 17.04
C GLU A 457 -25.46 -5.36 17.53
N ILE A 458 -24.53 -4.40 17.51
CA ILE A 458 -24.89 -3.02 17.86
C ILE A 458 -25.93 -2.50 16.90
N PHE A 459 -25.73 -2.67 15.60
CA PHE A 459 -26.68 -2.23 14.59
C PHE A 459 -28.00 -2.98 14.67
N GLU A 460 -27.95 -4.29 14.89
CA GLU A 460 -29.13 -5.13 15.01
C GLU A 460 -29.92 -4.87 16.31
N GLY A 461 -29.24 -4.37 17.33
CA GLY A 461 -29.86 -4.14 18.61
C GLY A 461 -29.84 -5.33 19.54
N SER A 462 -28.92 -6.29 19.33
CA SER A 462 -28.83 -7.50 20.13
C SER A 462 -27.57 -7.55 21.01
N ILE A 463 -26.75 -6.52 20.98
CA ILE A 463 -25.51 -6.49 21.75
C ILE A 463 -25.76 -6.59 23.24
N THR A 464 -24.95 -7.40 23.94
CA THR A 464 -24.98 -7.46 25.41
C THR A 464 -23.61 -7.13 26.02
N ASP A 465 -22.56 -7.10 25.22
CA ASP A 465 -21.21 -6.80 25.71
C ASP A 465 -20.99 -5.30 25.94
N LEU A 466 -21.93 -4.48 25.53
CA LEU A 466 -21.96 -3.03 25.74
C LEU A 466 -23.36 -2.63 26.11
N PRO A 467 -23.55 -1.46 26.72
CA PRO A 467 -24.90 -0.92 26.82
C PRO A 467 -25.53 -0.86 25.43
N ASN A 468 -26.74 -1.38 25.30
CA ASN A 468 -27.39 -1.52 23.99
C ASN A 468 -28.17 -0.25 23.69
N PRO A 469 -27.78 0.54 22.66
CA PRO A 469 -28.49 1.77 22.37
C PRO A 469 -29.91 1.55 21.85
N LYS A 470 -30.23 0.32 21.43
CA LYS A 470 -31.54 -0.03 20.90
C LYS A 470 -32.34 -0.89 21.89
N ALA A 471 -31.94 -0.95 23.17
CA ALA A 471 -32.66 -1.70 24.17
C ALA A 471 -34.07 -1.10 24.37
N LYS A 472 -35.06 -1.98 24.55
CA LYS A 472 -36.41 -1.52 24.87
C LYS A 472 -36.40 -0.95 26.29
N LYS A 473 -37.06 0.20 26.48
CA LYS A 473 -37.20 0.85 27.79
C LYS A 473 -38.33 0.24 28.60
#